data_17e5e8999cb3e42fb41896b09701346e
#
_entry.id   17e5e8999cb3e42fb41896b09701346e
#
_cell.length_a   1.000
_cell.length_b   1.000
_cell.length_c   1.000
_cell.angle_alpha   90.00
_cell.angle_beta   90.00
_cell.angle_gamma   90.00
#
_symmetry.space_group_name_H-M   'P 1'
#
loop_
_entity.id
_entity.type
_entity.pdbx_description
1 polymer ?
#
loop_
_entity_poly.entity_id
_entity_poly.type
_entity_poly.pdbx_seq_one_letter_code
_entity_poly.pdbx_strand_id
1 'polypeptide(L)'
;VGGYHAAKLRRYQEMIDRHISPEMQAAYRAIATAGGEMDSVDASKFRVLNMLNTKYFILPAGQGQTVPIENPYAYGNAWFVDKVEYVDNANQEIDALNTILPTETAVVDARFKDILKGVTTVHKDSLSSVRLTNYEPNRLVYETNNSKDGVVVFSEIYYPDGWIATIDGEPADIARADYILRS
;
A
#
# COMPACT_ATOMS: atom_id res chain seq x y z
N VAL A 1 -2.02 -12.27 -7.04
CA VAL A 1 -1.17 -12.78 -8.10
C VAL A 1 -0.46 -14.03 -7.59
N GLY A 2 -1.16 -15.16 -7.62
CA GLY A 2 -0.60 -16.46 -7.27
C GLY A 2 -0.07 -17.15 -8.53
N GLY A 3 1.24 -17.23 -8.68
CA GLY A 3 1.87 -18.02 -9.73
C GLY A 3 2.53 -19.27 -9.17
N TYR A 4 2.52 -20.33 -9.90
CA TYR A 4 3.17 -21.61 -9.57
C TYR A 4 4.72 -21.55 -9.68
N HIS A 5 5.32 -20.37 -9.68
CA HIS A 5 6.77 -20.23 -9.84
C HIS A 5 7.50 -20.41 -8.50
N ALA A 6 8.54 -21.23 -8.48
CA ALA A 6 9.34 -21.49 -7.27
C ALA A 6 10.07 -20.22 -6.74
N ALA A 7 10.35 -19.25 -7.60
CA ALA A 7 10.98 -17.97 -7.23
C ALA A 7 9.92 -16.92 -6.88
N LYS A 8 9.30 -17.05 -5.71
CA LYS A 8 8.43 -16.01 -5.15
C LYS A 8 9.24 -15.03 -4.33
N LEU A 9 8.91 -13.74 -4.41
CA LEU A 9 9.43 -12.75 -3.46
C LEU A 9 8.97 -13.16 -2.06
N ARG A 10 9.90 -13.50 -1.19
CA ARG A 10 9.61 -14.02 0.16
C ARG A 10 8.68 -13.09 0.94
N ARG A 11 8.99 -11.80 0.99
CA ARG A 11 8.15 -10.81 1.70
C ARG A 11 6.73 -10.72 1.14
N TYR A 12 6.57 -10.84 -0.17
CA TYR A 12 5.23 -10.85 -0.77
C TYR A 12 4.45 -12.11 -0.39
N GLN A 13 5.11 -13.27 -0.31
CA GLN A 13 4.46 -14.49 0.17
C GLN A 13 4.07 -14.37 1.66
N GLU A 14 4.92 -13.81 2.49
CA GLU A 14 4.62 -13.56 3.92
C GLU A 14 3.44 -12.58 4.05
N MET A 15 3.36 -11.56 3.19
CA MET A 15 2.20 -10.66 3.13
C MET A 15 0.91 -11.38 2.71
N ILE A 16 0.99 -12.29 1.73
CA ILE A 16 -0.16 -13.12 1.32
C ILE A 16 -0.66 -13.94 2.51
N ASP A 17 0.24 -14.62 3.20
CA ASP A 17 -0.12 -15.57 4.25
C ASP A 17 -0.68 -14.86 5.50
N ARG A 18 -0.10 -13.72 5.87
CA ARG A 18 -0.41 -13.04 7.15
C ARG A 18 -1.49 -11.97 7.04
N HIS A 19 -1.67 -11.36 5.87
CA HIS A 19 -2.61 -10.24 5.67
C HIS A 19 -3.54 -10.45 4.49
N ILE A 20 -3.03 -10.63 3.26
CA ILE A 20 -3.88 -10.62 2.07
C ILE A 20 -4.94 -11.72 2.12
N SER A 21 -4.56 -12.97 2.42
CA SER A 21 -5.51 -14.09 2.46
C SER A 21 -6.55 -13.97 3.57
N PRO A 22 -6.18 -13.65 4.83
CA PRO A 22 -7.14 -13.38 5.89
C PRO A 22 -8.08 -12.20 5.59
N GLU A 23 -7.53 -11.08 5.09
CA GLU A 23 -8.32 -9.89 4.76
C GLU A 23 -9.28 -10.14 3.59
N MET A 24 -8.86 -10.88 2.54
CA MET A 24 -9.75 -11.29 1.45
C MET A 24 -10.93 -12.08 1.96
N GLN A 25 -10.69 -13.06 2.87
CA GLN A 25 -11.78 -13.83 3.46
C GLN A 25 -12.72 -12.95 4.29
N ALA A 26 -12.17 -12.01 5.05
CA ALA A 26 -12.96 -11.07 5.85
C ALA A 26 -13.79 -10.13 4.96
N ALA A 27 -13.17 -9.58 3.89
CA ALA A 27 -13.84 -8.72 2.92
C ALA A 27 -14.99 -9.45 2.21
N TYR A 28 -14.75 -10.65 1.70
CA TYR A 28 -15.79 -11.44 1.03
C TYR A 28 -16.99 -11.73 1.93
N ARG A 29 -16.76 -12.10 3.20
CA ARG A 29 -17.85 -12.32 4.16
C ARG A 29 -18.61 -11.03 4.44
N ALA A 30 -17.90 -9.92 4.66
CA ALA A 30 -18.52 -8.63 4.97
C ALA A 30 -19.35 -8.12 3.78
N ILE A 31 -18.83 -8.18 2.57
CA ILE A 31 -19.53 -7.75 1.35
C ILE A 31 -20.76 -8.64 1.08
N ALA A 32 -20.62 -9.96 1.23
CA ALA A 32 -21.75 -10.87 1.07
C ALA A 32 -22.86 -10.62 2.11
N THR A 33 -22.49 -10.35 3.38
CA THR A 33 -23.43 -10.01 4.45
C THR A 33 -24.14 -8.68 4.18
N ALA A 34 -23.44 -7.71 3.60
CA ALA A 34 -23.97 -6.41 3.20
C ALA A 34 -24.75 -6.44 1.86
N GLY A 35 -24.96 -7.63 1.27
CA GLY A 35 -25.67 -7.75 -0.02
C GLY A 35 -24.96 -7.07 -1.20
N GLY A 36 -23.65 -6.81 -1.08
CA GLY A 36 -22.84 -6.10 -2.07
C GLY A 36 -22.71 -4.59 -1.82
N GLU A 37 -23.40 -4.05 -0.81
CA GLU A 37 -23.40 -2.61 -0.48
C GLU A 37 -22.14 -2.24 0.31
N MET A 38 -21.15 -1.65 -0.36
CA MET A 38 -19.84 -1.33 0.23
C MET A 38 -19.92 -0.28 1.34
N ASP A 39 -20.86 0.65 1.30
CA ASP A 39 -21.07 1.66 2.34
C ASP A 39 -21.41 1.07 3.72
N SER A 40 -21.88 -0.16 3.74
CA SER A 40 -22.19 -0.91 4.96
C SER A 40 -21.05 -1.82 5.44
N VAL A 41 -19.90 -1.80 4.74
CA VAL A 41 -18.76 -2.66 5.03
C VAL A 41 -17.70 -1.91 5.84
N ASP A 42 -17.25 -2.52 6.93
CA ASP A 42 -16.14 -1.99 7.73
C ASP A 42 -14.80 -2.18 7.01
N ALA A 43 -14.33 -1.13 6.34
CA ALA A 43 -13.09 -1.11 5.56
C ALA A 43 -11.82 -1.33 6.42
N SER A 44 -11.91 -1.19 7.75
CA SER A 44 -10.78 -1.45 8.64
C SER A 44 -10.36 -2.91 8.67
N LYS A 45 -11.21 -3.82 8.20
CA LYS A 45 -10.94 -5.25 8.14
C LYS A 45 -10.10 -5.70 6.96
N PHE A 46 -9.80 -4.80 6.01
CA PHE A 46 -9.00 -5.10 4.81
C PHE A 46 -8.08 -3.94 4.42
N ARG A 47 -7.39 -3.37 5.42
CA ARG A 47 -6.48 -2.22 5.26
C ARG A 47 -5.32 -2.50 4.33
N VAL A 48 -4.75 -3.71 4.39
CA VAL A 48 -3.64 -4.11 3.51
C VAL A 48 -4.12 -4.26 2.07
N LEU A 49 -5.33 -4.77 1.84
CA LEU A 49 -5.91 -4.79 0.49
C LEU A 49 -6.14 -3.37 -0.05
N ASN A 50 -6.60 -2.44 0.79
CA ASN A 50 -6.75 -1.03 0.41
C ASN A 50 -5.39 -0.37 0.10
N MET A 51 -4.38 -0.65 0.92
CA MET A 51 -2.99 -0.22 0.74
C MET A 51 -2.38 -0.76 -0.58
N LEU A 52 -2.72 -1.97 -0.96
CA LEU A 52 -2.33 -2.59 -2.23
C LEU A 52 -3.20 -2.16 -3.41
N ASN A 53 -4.01 -1.12 -3.24
CA ASN A 53 -4.87 -0.53 -4.25
C ASN A 53 -5.82 -1.55 -4.91
N THR A 54 -6.38 -2.47 -4.11
CA THR A 54 -7.41 -3.42 -4.58
C THR A 54 -8.67 -2.66 -4.96
N LYS A 55 -8.93 -2.52 -6.24
CA LYS A 55 -10.04 -1.73 -6.78
C LYS A 55 -11.35 -2.51 -6.88
N TYR A 56 -11.29 -3.82 -7.01
CA TYR A 56 -12.46 -4.66 -7.19
C TYR A 56 -12.34 -5.96 -6.41
N PHE A 57 -13.45 -6.36 -5.79
CA PHE A 57 -13.65 -7.71 -5.27
C PHE A 57 -14.49 -8.51 -6.26
N ILE A 58 -14.03 -9.69 -6.65
CA ILE A 58 -14.75 -10.55 -7.60
C ILE A 58 -15.49 -11.62 -6.79
N LEU A 59 -16.80 -11.48 -6.68
CA LEU A 59 -17.63 -12.40 -5.92
C LEU A 59 -18.33 -13.43 -6.83
N PRO A 60 -18.52 -14.68 -6.36
CA PRO A 60 -19.37 -15.66 -7.03
C PRO A 60 -20.83 -15.18 -7.07
N ALA A 61 -21.46 -15.24 -8.23
CA ALA A 61 -22.87 -14.87 -8.44
C ALA A 61 -23.79 -16.06 -8.75
N GLY A 62 -23.32 -17.30 -8.54
CA GLY A 62 -24.00 -18.51 -8.89
C GLY A 62 -23.80 -18.94 -10.35
N GLN A 63 -24.13 -20.22 -10.67
CA GLN A 63 -24.01 -20.79 -12.01
C GLN A 63 -22.62 -20.61 -12.70
N GLY A 64 -21.55 -20.50 -11.89
CA GLY A 64 -20.19 -20.25 -12.38
C GLY A 64 -19.92 -18.80 -12.82
N GLN A 65 -20.86 -17.90 -12.63
CA GLN A 65 -20.69 -16.47 -12.91
C GLN A 65 -20.02 -15.74 -11.74
N THR A 66 -19.42 -14.60 -12.03
CA THR A 66 -18.84 -13.70 -11.03
C THR A 66 -19.33 -12.28 -11.25
N VAL A 67 -19.38 -11.52 -10.16
CA VAL A 67 -19.73 -10.09 -10.17
C VAL A 67 -18.58 -9.29 -9.58
N PRO A 68 -18.07 -8.26 -10.28
CA PRO A 68 -17.12 -7.31 -9.70
C PRO A 68 -17.86 -6.31 -8.80
N ILE A 69 -17.36 -6.17 -7.58
CA ILE A 69 -17.79 -5.12 -6.64
C ILE A 69 -16.66 -4.12 -6.52
N GLU A 70 -16.92 -2.86 -6.80
CA GLU A 70 -15.93 -1.80 -6.67
C GLU A 70 -15.59 -1.55 -5.20
N ASN A 71 -14.30 -1.35 -4.91
CA ASN A 71 -13.81 -1.00 -3.58
C ASN A 71 -13.55 0.52 -3.50
N PRO A 72 -14.43 1.31 -2.90
CA PRO A 72 -14.25 2.75 -2.76
C PRO A 72 -13.17 3.13 -1.73
N TYR A 73 -12.67 2.16 -0.95
CA TYR A 73 -11.70 2.38 0.12
C TYR A 73 -10.25 2.15 -0.29
N ALA A 74 -9.99 1.80 -1.55
CA ALA A 74 -8.62 1.67 -2.05
C ALA A 74 -7.88 3.02 -1.94
N TYR A 75 -6.63 3.02 -1.42
CA TYR A 75 -5.88 4.25 -1.15
C TYR A 75 -5.32 4.93 -2.40
N GLY A 76 -5.46 4.29 -3.56
CA GLY A 76 -4.92 4.80 -4.82
C GLY A 76 -3.48 4.37 -5.07
N ASN A 77 -2.84 5.06 -6.00
CA ASN A 77 -1.48 4.71 -6.44
C ASN A 77 -0.39 5.21 -5.49
N ALA A 78 -0.65 6.30 -4.76
CA ALA A 78 0.26 6.87 -3.79
C ALA A 78 -0.48 7.82 -2.84
N TRP A 79 0.09 8.03 -1.64
CA TRP A 79 -0.47 8.96 -0.64
C TRP A 79 0.62 9.50 0.27
N PHE A 80 0.41 10.71 0.80
CA PHE A 80 1.22 11.25 1.90
C PHE A 80 0.80 10.63 3.23
N VAL A 81 1.77 10.38 4.10
CA VAL A 81 1.53 9.96 5.49
C VAL A 81 1.76 11.13 6.47
N ASP A 82 1.23 11.02 7.69
CA ASP A 82 1.43 12.00 8.76
C ASP A 82 2.59 11.62 9.68
N LYS A 83 2.94 10.32 9.68
CA LYS A 83 3.90 9.75 10.61
C LYS A 83 4.73 8.65 9.96
N VAL A 84 5.99 8.55 10.36
CA VAL A 84 6.85 7.40 10.07
C VAL A 84 7.23 6.72 11.38
N GLU A 85 6.94 5.44 11.49
CA GLU A 85 7.30 4.59 12.61
C GLU A 85 8.45 3.66 12.19
N TYR A 86 9.60 3.81 12.86
CA TYR A 86 10.77 2.96 12.60
C TYR A 86 10.74 1.73 13.49
N VAL A 87 11.01 0.59 12.89
CA VAL A 87 11.05 -0.72 13.57
C VAL A 87 12.38 -1.42 13.30
N ASP A 88 12.81 -2.27 14.22
CA ASP A 88 14.16 -2.86 14.19
C ASP A 88 14.27 -4.06 13.25
N ASN A 89 13.17 -4.68 12.86
CA ASN A 89 13.20 -5.89 12.06
C ASN A 89 11.90 -6.16 11.29
N ALA A 90 11.99 -7.08 10.33
CA ALA A 90 10.91 -7.45 9.43
C ALA A 90 9.64 -8.00 10.14
N ASN A 91 9.79 -8.67 11.29
CA ASN A 91 8.62 -9.18 12.01
C ASN A 91 7.82 -8.03 12.63
N GLN A 92 8.51 -7.06 13.24
CA GLN A 92 7.85 -5.86 13.76
C GLN A 92 7.20 -5.06 12.63
N GLU A 93 7.85 -4.96 11.46
CA GLU A 93 7.33 -4.24 10.29
C GLU A 93 6.01 -4.85 9.80
N ILE A 94 5.95 -6.18 9.63
CA ILE A 94 4.71 -6.83 9.17
C ILE A 94 3.65 -6.91 10.27
N ASP A 95 4.03 -7.05 11.53
CA ASP A 95 3.09 -7.10 12.65
C ASP A 95 2.41 -5.75 12.89
N ALA A 96 3.11 -4.65 12.69
CA ALA A 96 2.57 -3.30 12.83
C ALA A 96 1.37 -3.05 11.89
N LEU A 97 1.33 -3.67 10.72
CA LEU A 97 0.21 -3.56 9.77
C LEU A 97 -1.14 -4.03 10.35
N ASN A 98 -1.13 -4.79 11.45
CA ASN A 98 -2.37 -5.17 12.14
C ASN A 98 -3.03 -4.00 12.88
N THR A 99 -2.26 -2.98 13.23
CA THR A 99 -2.70 -1.91 14.16
C THR A 99 -2.66 -0.53 13.57
N ILE A 100 -1.74 -0.25 12.66
CA ILE A 100 -1.62 1.07 12.03
C ILE A 100 -2.76 1.35 11.06
N LEU A 101 -2.95 2.63 10.75
CA LEU A 101 -3.71 3.09 9.59
C LEU A 101 -2.70 3.54 8.52
N PRO A 102 -2.50 2.77 7.42
CA PRO A 102 -1.44 3.06 6.45
C PRO A 102 -1.59 4.41 5.73
N THR A 103 -2.78 5.00 5.72
CA THR A 103 -3.00 6.37 5.21
C THR A 103 -2.45 7.46 6.13
N GLU A 104 -2.15 7.14 7.38
CA GLU A 104 -1.63 8.08 8.37
C GLU A 104 -0.19 7.75 8.78
N THR A 105 0.15 6.47 8.89
CA THR A 105 1.44 6.02 9.40
C THR A 105 2.09 5.03 8.45
N ALA A 106 3.29 5.33 7.97
CA ALA A 106 4.17 4.38 7.31
C ALA A 106 5.06 3.68 8.33
N VAL A 107 5.16 2.36 8.25
CA VAL A 107 6.12 1.57 9.05
C VAL A 107 7.35 1.27 8.21
N VAL A 108 8.51 1.59 8.73
CA VAL A 108 9.78 1.52 8.00
C VAL A 108 10.83 0.79 8.83
N ASP A 109 11.51 -0.17 8.24
CA ASP A 109 12.68 -0.80 8.85
C ASP A 109 13.77 0.25 9.10
N ALA A 110 14.34 0.28 10.30
CA ALA A 110 15.32 1.28 10.75
C ALA A 110 16.53 1.42 9.81
N ARG A 111 16.85 0.41 8.99
CA ARG A 111 17.90 0.49 7.96
C ARG A 111 17.67 1.57 6.90
N PHE A 112 16.43 2.00 6.70
CA PHE A 112 16.07 3.07 5.75
C PHE A 112 15.92 4.44 6.40
N LYS A 113 16.23 4.54 7.69
CA LYS A 113 16.06 5.78 8.45
C LYS A 113 16.83 6.95 7.86
N ASP A 114 18.06 6.70 7.39
CA ASP A 114 18.90 7.76 6.81
C ASP A 114 18.36 8.25 5.47
N ILE A 115 17.76 7.37 4.66
CA ILE A 115 17.10 7.73 3.40
C ILE A 115 15.95 8.71 3.67
N LEU A 116 15.16 8.45 4.70
CA LEU A 116 14.05 9.32 5.11
C LEU A 116 14.49 10.42 6.11
N LYS A 117 15.82 10.68 6.21
CA LYS A 117 16.39 11.73 7.06
C LYS A 117 15.93 11.69 8.53
N GLY A 118 15.57 10.50 9.02
CA GLY A 118 15.10 10.28 10.38
C GLY A 118 13.74 10.92 10.71
N VAL A 119 12.97 11.30 9.71
CA VAL A 119 11.64 11.92 9.90
C VAL A 119 10.71 10.96 10.64
N THR A 120 10.05 11.45 11.68
CA THR A 120 9.03 10.69 12.44
C THR A 120 7.66 11.33 12.36
N THR A 121 7.61 12.64 12.17
CA THR A 121 6.36 13.39 12.00
C THR A 121 6.43 14.15 10.69
N VAL A 122 5.41 14.02 9.88
CA VAL A 122 5.29 14.64 8.58
C VAL A 122 4.20 15.70 8.64
N HIS A 123 4.47 16.84 8.04
CA HIS A 123 3.50 17.93 7.98
C HIS A 123 2.88 17.97 6.58
N LYS A 124 1.70 17.35 6.43
CA LYS A 124 0.86 17.60 5.26
C LYS A 124 -0.11 18.73 5.56
N ASP A 125 -0.41 19.53 4.56
CA ASP A 125 -1.43 20.56 4.61
C ASP A 125 -2.71 20.11 3.88
N SER A 126 -3.73 20.93 3.92
CA SER A 126 -5.02 20.64 3.27
C SER A 126 -4.95 20.55 1.73
N LEU A 127 -3.83 20.99 1.14
CA LEU A 127 -3.57 20.96 -0.30
C LEU A 127 -2.61 19.85 -0.68
N SER A 128 -2.07 19.12 0.31
CA SER A 128 -1.14 18.01 0.05
C SER A 128 -1.80 16.96 -0.82
N SER A 129 -1.20 16.69 -1.95
CA SER A 129 -1.71 15.71 -2.91
C SER A 129 -0.57 15.03 -3.65
N VAL A 130 -0.80 13.79 -4.05
CA VAL A 130 0.05 13.04 -4.97
C VAL A 130 -0.82 12.37 -6.00
N ARG A 131 -0.47 12.49 -7.26
CA ARG A 131 -1.27 11.99 -8.39
C ARG A 131 -0.37 11.32 -9.42
N LEU A 132 -0.70 10.08 -9.79
CA LEU A 132 -0.08 9.41 -10.93
C LEU A 132 -0.57 10.08 -12.22
N THR A 133 0.36 10.62 -13.02
CA THR A 133 0.06 11.35 -14.26
C THR A 133 0.43 10.58 -15.51
N ASN A 134 1.39 9.66 -15.41
CA ASN A 134 1.72 8.75 -16.50
C ASN A 134 2.04 7.36 -15.95
N TYR A 135 1.47 6.34 -16.57
CA TYR A 135 1.68 4.94 -16.26
C TYR A 135 2.15 4.18 -17.49
N GLU A 136 3.42 3.78 -17.47
CA GLU A 136 4.02 2.88 -18.45
C GLU A 136 4.64 1.69 -17.71
N PRO A 137 4.83 0.52 -18.34
CA PRO A 137 5.35 -0.67 -17.66
C PRO A 137 6.71 -0.47 -16.97
N ASN A 138 7.52 0.47 -17.46
CA ASN A 138 8.87 0.78 -16.99
C ASN A 138 9.04 2.26 -16.56
N ARG A 139 7.95 3.04 -16.52
CA ARG A 139 7.99 4.44 -16.13
C ARG A 139 6.70 4.88 -15.46
N LEU A 140 6.81 5.36 -14.24
CA LEU A 140 5.72 5.96 -13.48
C LEU A 140 6.07 7.43 -13.23
N VAL A 141 5.14 8.32 -13.51
CA VAL A 141 5.31 9.76 -13.24
C VAL A 141 4.21 10.22 -12.30
N TYR A 142 4.64 10.86 -11.23
CA TYR A 142 3.75 11.43 -10.22
C TYR A 142 3.95 12.92 -10.14
N GLU A 143 2.87 13.65 -9.94
CA GLU A 143 2.87 15.05 -9.52
C GLU A 143 2.54 15.11 -8.04
N THR A 144 3.32 15.88 -7.29
CA THR A 144 3.10 16.11 -5.87
C THR A 144 2.88 17.59 -5.60
N ASN A 145 2.00 17.90 -4.65
CA ASN A 145 1.84 19.22 -4.07
C ASN A 145 1.91 19.08 -2.55
N ASN A 146 2.83 19.79 -1.93
CA ASN A 146 2.96 19.87 -0.48
C ASN A 146 3.80 21.11 -0.13
N SER A 147 3.40 21.89 0.86
CA SER A 147 4.12 23.13 1.24
C SER A 147 5.37 22.87 2.08
N LYS A 148 5.57 21.65 2.57
CA LYS A 148 6.68 21.24 3.44
C LYS A 148 7.23 19.90 2.97
N ASP A 149 8.37 19.49 3.54
CA ASP A 149 8.91 18.14 3.32
C ASP A 149 7.89 17.10 3.76
N GLY A 150 7.68 16.10 2.92
CA GLY A 150 6.70 15.05 3.13
C GLY A 150 7.26 13.66 2.83
N VAL A 151 6.58 12.63 3.31
CA VAL A 151 6.85 11.24 2.95
C VAL A 151 5.64 10.70 2.20
N VAL A 152 5.90 10.17 1.00
CA VAL A 152 4.90 9.55 0.14
C VAL A 152 5.11 8.05 0.15
N VAL A 153 4.04 7.29 0.35
CA VAL A 153 4.01 5.85 0.13
C VAL A 153 3.36 5.58 -1.22
N PHE A 154 3.99 4.72 -2.03
CA PHE A 154 3.50 4.29 -3.33
C PHE A 154 2.97 2.87 -3.24
N SER A 155 1.78 2.62 -3.78
CA SER A 155 1.22 1.26 -3.88
C SER A 155 1.93 0.44 -4.98
N GLU A 156 3.26 0.38 -4.87
CA GLU A 156 4.17 -0.30 -5.77
C GLU A 156 5.14 -1.16 -4.97
N ILE A 157 5.36 -2.40 -5.41
CA ILE A 157 6.24 -3.32 -4.70
C ILE A 157 7.68 -2.83 -4.75
N TYR A 158 8.32 -2.75 -3.58
CA TYR A 158 9.72 -2.41 -3.45
C TYR A 158 10.61 -3.51 -4.06
N TYR A 159 11.40 -3.13 -5.04
CA TYR A 159 12.42 -3.98 -5.65
C TYR A 159 13.69 -3.15 -5.90
N PRO A 160 14.76 -3.34 -5.10
CA PRO A 160 15.90 -2.43 -5.07
C PRO A 160 16.68 -2.37 -6.39
N ASP A 161 16.73 -3.49 -7.12
CA ASP A 161 17.55 -3.62 -8.34
C ASP A 161 16.77 -3.31 -9.62
N GLY A 162 15.50 -2.96 -9.52
CA GLY A 162 14.62 -2.81 -10.68
C GLY A 162 14.15 -1.39 -10.97
N TRP A 163 14.35 -0.45 -10.03
CA TRP A 163 13.82 0.90 -10.14
C TRP A 163 14.80 1.95 -9.66
N ILE A 164 14.82 3.05 -10.36
CA ILE A 164 15.47 4.30 -9.95
C ILE A 164 14.41 5.37 -9.78
N ALA A 165 14.63 6.32 -8.88
CA ALA A 165 13.75 7.46 -8.70
C ALA A 165 14.47 8.78 -8.98
N THR A 166 13.70 9.76 -9.40
CA THR A 166 14.14 11.16 -9.50
C THR A 166 13.04 12.06 -8.97
N ILE A 167 13.41 13.15 -8.31
CA ILE A 167 12.53 14.25 -7.92
C ILE A 167 12.99 15.49 -8.68
N ASP A 168 12.13 16.03 -9.53
CA ASP A 168 12.42 17.20 -10.40
C ASP A 168 13.70 17.03 -11.28
N GLY A 169 13.95 15.79 -11.67
CA GLY A 169 15.12 15.41 -12.49
C GLY A 169 16.36 15.01 -11.70
N GLU A 170 16.42 15.27 -10.40
CA GLU A 170 17.55 14.90 -9.54
C GLU A 170 17.36 13.49 -8.96
N PRO A 171 18.43 12.68 -8.87
CA PRO A 171 18.38 11.35 -8.29
C PRO A 171 17.84 11.35 -6.85
N ALA A 172 16.99 10.39 -6.54
CA ALA A 172 16.45 10.19 -5.20
C ALA A 172 16.54 8.72 -4.80
N ASP A 173 16.80 8.47 -3.52
CA ASP A 173 16.78 7.13 -2.97
C ASP A 173 15.34 6.66 -2.71
N ILE A 174 15.13 5.35 -2.78
CA ILE A 174 13.84 4.72 -2.51
C ILE A 174 13.97 3.92 -1.21
N ALA A 175 13.16 4.25 -0.22
CA ALA A 175 13.01 3.44 0.98
C ALA A 175 11.91 2.36 0.77
N ARG A 176 11.93 1.34 1.61
CA ARG A 176 10.83 0.40 1.73
C ARG A 176 9.98 0.78 2.92
N ALA A 177 8.67 0.90 2.71
CA ALA A 177 7.67 1.12 3.74
C ALA A 177 6.62 -0.01 3.74
N ASP A 178 5.92 -0.13 4.85
CA ASP A 178 4.76 -1.03 5.00
C ASP A 178 5.05 -2.45 4.52
N TYR A 179 6.26 -2.93 4.85
CA TYR A 179 6.79 -4.25 4.58
C TYR A 179 7.19 -4.52 3.12
N ILE A 180 6.44 -4.06 2.13
CA ILE A 180 6.65 -4.38 0.70
C ILE A 180 6.52 -3.19 -0.24
N LEU A 181 6.10 -2.02 0.21
CA LEU A 181 5.85 -0.85 -0.64
C LEU A 181 7.09 0.05 -0.76
N ARG A 182 7.03 1.01 -1.70
CA ARG A 182 8.05 2.05 -1.88
C ARG A 182 7.65 3.34 -1.15
N SER A 183 8.64 4.06 -0.69
CA SER A 183 8.48 5.44 -0.21
C SER A 183 9.72 6.27 -0.52
#